data_95ebb6528e37c5dc4391ba908d08bfd8
#
_entry.id   95ebb6528e37c5dc4391ba908d08bfd8
#
_cell.length_a   1.000
_cell.length_b   1.000
_cell.length_c   1.000
_cell.angle_alpha   90.00
_cell.angle_beta   90.00
_cell.angle_gamma   90.00
#
_symmetry.space_group_name_H-M   'P 1'
#
loop_
_entity.id
_entity.type
_entity.pdbx_description
1 polymer ?
#
loop_
_entity_poly.entity_id
_entity_poly.type
_entity_poly.pdbx_seq_one_letter_code
_entity_poly.pdbx_strand_id
1 'polypeptide(L)'
;MVKNLKAAVERENKDDEGVIRPQYSLMTGFIGTAWISKALSDYGYSDLAYRLLQNDQYPSWLYAISQGATTIWERLNGYTVENGFGGNNSMNSFNHYSFGAVGQWMMAYSLGIQRDEPGFKKFILQPEPDPTGEMTWAKGYYESMYGRINSNWKVDNGILTYTATVPANTSATLYLPASSVKTVKESGKEVEKVKGITFIKYENGKAVY
;
A
#
# COMPACT_ATOMS: atom_id res chain seq x y z
N MET A 1 7.24 11.16 17.89
CA MET A 1 5.86 10.65 17.61
C MET A 1 5.91 9.34 16.82
N VAL A 2 6.50 9.26 15.64
CA VAL A 2 6.49 8.05 14.78
C VAL A 2 7.18 6.84 15.40
N LYS A 3 8.26 7.02 16.20
CA LYS A 3 8.90 5.93 16.94
C LYS A 3 7.94 5.21 17.91
N ASN A 4 7.01 5.97 18.50
CA ASN A 4 5.98 5.39 19.37
C ASN A 4 4.93 4.63 18.56
N LEU A 5 4.56 5.11 17.36
CA LEU A 5 3.69 4.40 16.44
C LEU A 5 4.31 3.07 16.00
N LYS A 6 5.58 3.11 15.58
CA LYS A 6 6.36 1.90 15.27
C LYS A 6 6.30 0.89 16.42
N ALA A 7 6.68 1.31 17.62
CA ALA A 7 6.68 0.45 18.79
C ALA A 7 5.28 -0.09 19.13
N ALA A 8 4.22 0.68 18.89
CA ALA A 8 2.84 0.24 19.11
C ALA A 8 2.39 -0.83 18.11
N VAL A 9 2.86 -0.77 16.87
CA VAL A 9 2.56 -1.77 15.83
C VAL A 9 3.35 -3.07 16.04
N GLU A 10 4.61 -2.94 16.48
CA GLU A 10 5.54 -4.08 16.68
C GLU A 10 5.33 -4.87 17.96
N ARG A 11 4.47 -4.46 18.86
CA ARG A 11 4.18 -5.15 20.12
C ARG A 11 2.81 -5.78 20.12
N GLU A 12 2.62 -6.72 21.03
CA GLU A 12 1.28 -7.15 21.45
C GLU A 12 0.54 -5.98 22.12
N ASN A 13 -0.74 -5.86 21.86
CA ASN A 13 -1.58 -4.79 22.39
C ASN A 13 -2.80 -5.41 23.08
N LYS A 14 -3.25 -4.76 24.14
CA LYS A 14 -4.48 -5.12 24.82
C LYS A 14 -5.63 -4.32 24.21
N ASP A 15 -6.69 -5.01 23.78
CA ASP A 15 -7.90 -4.35 23.27
C ASP A 15 -8.82 -3.85 24.40
N ASP A 16 -9.93 -3.22 24.04
CA ASP A 16 -10.89 -2.64 24.99
C ASP A 16 -11.60 -3.70 25.84
N GLU A 17 -11.63 -4.95 25.38
CA GLU A 17 -12.18 -6.11 26.12
C GLU A 17 -11.12 -6.74 27.03
N GLY A 18 -9.89 -6.26 26.99
CA GLY A 18 -8.78 -6.75 27.80
C GLY A 18 -8.05 -7.95 27.20
N VAL A 19 -8.36 -8.32 25.97
CA VAL A 19 -7.71 -9.44 25.26
C VAL A 19 -6.40 -8.97 24.62
N ILE A 20 -5.34 -9.76 24.78
CA ILE A 20 -4.05 -9.50 24.16
C ILE A 20 -4.14 -9.88 22.68
N ARG A 21 -3.84 -8.93 21.80
CA ARG A 21 -3.79 -9.09 20.35
C ARG A 21 -2.35 -9.19 19.88
N PRO A 22 -2.05 -9.98 18.85
CA PRO A 22 -0.69 -10.18 18.38
C PRO A 22 -0.09 -8.90 17.81
N GLN A 23 1.22 -8.91 17.56
CA GLN A 23 1.93 -7.89 16.80
C GLN A 23 1.26 -7.67 15.43
N TYR A 24 1.40 -6.47 14.89
CA TYR A 24 0.86 -6.09 13.57
C TYR A 24 -0.67 -6.19 13.47
N SER A 25 -1.37 -6.20 14.60
CA SER A 25 -2.83 -6.12 14.61
C SER A 25 -3.32 -4.70 14.32
N LEU A 26 -4.41 -4.60 13.59
CA LEU A 26 -5.05 -3.32 13.27
C LEU A 26 -5.82 -2.80 14.48
N MET A 27 -5.11 -2.16 15.41
CA MET A 27 -5.65 -1.64 16.68
C MET A 27 -6.23 -0.22 16.55
N THR A 28 -6.61 0.18 15.34
CA THR A 28 -7.17 1.51 15.07
C THR A 28 -8.66 1.41 14.76
N GLY A 29 -9.42 2.41 15.22
CA GLY A 29 -10.77 2.65 14.69
C GLY A 29 -10.72 3.23 13.27
N PHE A 30 -11.87 3.58 12.72
CA PHE A 30 -12.04 4.03 11.34
C PHE A 30 -11.12 5.18 10.94
N ILE A 31 -11.04 6.22 11.77
CA ILE A 31 -10.20 7.40 11.48
C ILE A 31 -8.72 7.01 11.47
N GLY A 32 -8.26 6.27 12.46
CA GLY A 32 -6.87 5.83 12.55
C GLY A 32 -6.46 4.93 11.38
N THR A 33 -7.36 4.07 10.92
CA THR A 33 -7.13 3.17 9.78
C THR A 33 -6.82 3.93 8.49
N ALA A 34 -7.47 5.07 8.26
CA ALA A 34 -7.21 5.89 7.08
C ALA A 34 -5.79 6.49 7.03
N TRP A 35 -5.09 6.55 8.18
CA TRP A 35 -3.82 7.27 8.29
C TRP A 35 -2.64 6.41 8.71
N ILE A 36 -2.86 5.26 9.36
CA ILE A 36 -1.77 4.48 9.97
C ILE A 36 -0.73 4.03 8.94
N SER A 37 -1.15 3.38 7.87
CA SER A 37 -0.23 2.87 6.84
C SER A 37 0.48 4.01 6.11
N LYS A 38 -0.25 5.11 5.82
CA LYS A 38 0.34 6.32 5.26
C LYS A 38 1.41 6.91 6.18
N ALA A 39 1.11 7.10 7.47
CA ALA A 39 2.06 7.64 8.43
C ALA A 39 3.31 6.77 8.58
N LEU A 40 3.15 5.45 8.56
CA LEU A 40 4.29 4.53 8.58
C LEU A 40 5.17 4.71 7.35
N SER A 41 4.58 4.72 6.16
CA SER A 41 5.33 4.86 4.90
C SER A 41 6.01 6.23 4.76
N ASP A 42 5.34 7.33 5.12
CA ASP A 42 5.91 8.68 5.08
C ASP A 42 7.20 8.82 5.93
N TYR A 43 7.33 7.98 6.95
CA TYR A 43 8.50 7.97 7.83
C TYR A 43 9.46 6.78 7.61
N GLY A 44 9.31 6.06 6.49
CA GLY A 44 10.23 4.99 6.08
C GLY A 44 9.99 3.64 6.75
N TYR A 45 8.79 3.39 7.26
CA TYR A 45 8.35 2.12 7.86
C TYR A 45 7.30 1.42 7.00
N SER A 46 7.50 1.39 5.68
CA SER A 46 6.58 0.70 4.77
C SER A 46 6.52 -0.81 5.03
N ASP A 47 7.58 -1.40 5.57
CA ASP A 47 7.58 -2.78 6.05
C ASP A 47 6.47 -3.05 7.08
N LEU A 48 6.25 -2.12 8.00
CA LEU A 48 5.17 -2.26 9.00
C LEU A 48 3.78 -2.05 8.38
N ALA A 49 3.66 -1.16 7.40
CA ALA A 49 2.41 -0.99 6.67
C ALA A 49 2.02 -2.26 5.90
N TYR A 50 3.00 -2.93 5.29
CA TYR A 50 2.80 -4.23 4.65
C TYR A 50 2.46 -5.34 5.66
N ARG A 51 3.14 -5.38 6.82
CA ARG A 51 2.80 -6.36 7.88
C ARG A 51 1.39 -6.18 8.42
N LEU A 52 0.92 -4.94 8.59
CA LEU A 52 -0.47 -4.66 8.94
C LEU A 52 -1.44 -5.18 7.87
N LEU A 53 -1.13 -4.98 6.58
CA LEU A 53 -1.97 -5.44 5.47
C LEU A 53 -2.02 -6.97 5.37
N GLN A 54 -0.89 -7.64 5.61
CA GLN A 54 -0.70 -9.08 5.43
C GLN A 54 -1.03 -9.90 6.68
N ASN A 55 -1.31 -9.25 7.81
CA ASN A 55 -1.70 -9.96 9.04
C ASN A 55 -3.04 -10.66 8.83
N ASP A 56 -3.08 -11.96 9.12
CA ASP A 56 -4.26 -12.82 9.02
C ASP A 56 -4.97 -13.07 10.35
N GLN A 57 -4.38 -12.60 11.47
CA GLN A 57 -4.93 -12.75 12.80
C GLN A 57 -5.80 -11.54 13.18
N TYR A 58 -6.86 -11.78 13.95
CA TYR A 58 -7.74 -10.71 14.44
C TYR A 58 -7.01 -9.75 15.40
N PRO A 59 -7.22 -8.43 15.25
CA PRO A 59 -7.97 -7.73 14.20
C PRO A 59 -7.13 -7.40 12.96
N SER A 60 -7.59 -7.81 11.78
CA SER A 60 -6.96 -7.50 10.49
C SER A 60 -7.94 -7.64 9.34
N TRP A 61 -7.59 -7.11 8.15
CA TRP A 61 -8.39 -7.29 6.93
C TRP A 61 -8.44 -8.75 6.48
N LEU A 62 -7.29 -9.45 6.52
CA LEU A 62 -7.23 -10.84 6.06
C LEU A 62 -7.99 -11.78 7.00
N TYR A 63 -8.08 -11.45 8.30
CA TYR A 63 -8.95 -12.20 9.20
C TYR A 63 -10.41 -12.17 8.73
N ALA A 64 -10.96 -10.98 8.43
CA ALA A 64 -12.34 -10.89 7.92
C ALA A 64 -12.51 -11.70 6.62
N ILE A 65 -11.53 -11.67 5.72
CA ILE A 65 -11.53 -12.48 4.49
C ILE A 65 -11.51 -13.97 4.81
N SER A 66 -10.72 -14.44 5.78
CA SER A 66 -10.70 -15.84 6.21
C SER A 66 -12.03 -16.31 6.79
N GLN A 67 -12.83 -15.37 7.34
CA GLN A 67 -14.19 -15.63 7.81
C GLN A 67 -15.27 -15.54 6.70
N GLY A 68 -14.84 -15.35 5.43
CA GLY A 68 -15.72 -15.33 4.27
C GLY A 68 -16.15 -13.94 3.79
N ALA A 69 -15.50 -12.85 4.26
CA ALA A 69 -15.81 -11.51 3.81
C ALA A 69 -15.54 -11.33 2.31
N THR A 70 -16.52 -10.82 1.58
CA THR A 70 -16.42 -10.40 0.16
C THR A 70 -16.59 -8.88 0.00
N THR A 71 -16.85 -8.20 1.10
CA THR A 71 -17.05 -6.75 1.20
C THR A 71 -16.26 -6.21 2.39
N ILE A 72 -16.17 -4.92 2.54
CA ILE A 72 -15.62 -4.30 3.75
C ILE A 72 -16.67 -4.32 4.85
N TRP A 73 -16.36 -4.96 5.96
CA TRP A 73 -17.22 -5.05 7.13
C TRP A 73 -16.99 -3.88 8.10
N GLU A 74 -18.03 -3.46 8.79
CA GLU A 74 -17.95 -2.47 9.85
C GLU A 74 -17.15 -2.95 11.05
N ARG A 75 -17.28 -4.24 11.37
CA ARG A 75 -16.52 -4.93 12.41
C ARG A 75 -15.76 -6.09 11.77
N LEU A 76 -14.45 -6.14 11.97
CA LEU A 76 -13.59 -7.17 11.36
C LEU A 76 -13.95 -8.60 11.83
N ASN A 77 -14.65 -8.74 12.96
CA ASN A 77 -15.21 -9.98 13.50
C ASN A 77 -16.75 -9.98 13.52
N GLY A 78 -17.38 -9.23 12.64
CA GLY A 78 -18.85 -9.13 12.57
C GLY A 78 -19.56 -10.46 12.30
N TYR A 79 -18.85 -11.40 11.72
CA TYR A 79 -19.22 -12.79 11.54
C TYR A 79 -17.97 -13.66 11.76
N THR A 80 -18.14 -14.84 12.35
CA THR A 80 -17.11 -15.87 12.39
C THR A 80 -17.70 -17.22 12.01
N VAL A 81 -16.89 -18.06 11.37
CA VAL A 81 -17.31 -19.43 10.99
C VAL A 81 -17.72 -20.23 12.21
N GLU A 82 -17.08 -19.99 13.36
CA GLU A 82 -17.34 -20.72 14.61
C GLU A 82 -18.64 -20.27 15.31
N ASN A 83 -18.88 -18.95 15.39
CA ASN A 83 -19.94 -18.38 16.23
C ASN A 83 -21.04 -17.65 15.43
N GLY A 84 -20.98 -17.67 14.09
CA GLY A 84 -21.93 -16.95 13.26
C GLY A 84 -21.87 -15.44 13.50
N PHE A 85 -23.03 -14.79 13.58
CA PHE A 85 -23.15 -13.34 13.84
C PHE A 85 -22.92 -12.95 15.31
N GLY A 86 -22.75 -13.90 16.22
CA GLY A 86 -22.63 -13.66 17.65
C GLY A 86 -23.94 -13.13 18.27
N GLY A 87 -23.82 -12.67 19.52
CA GLY A 87 -24.99 -12.23 20.31
C GLY A 87 -25.43 -10.77 20.08
N ASN A 88 -24.59 -9.91 19.51
CA ASN A 88 -24.88 -8.50 19.30
C ASN A 88 -24.64 -8.09 17.85
N ASN A 89 -25.76 -7.83 17.14
CA ASN A 89 -25.75 -7.41 15.73
C ASN A 89 -25.98 -5.91 15.56
N SER A 90 -25.96 -5.10 16.61
CA SER A 90 -26.03 -3.64 16.49
C SER A 90 -24.69 -3.14 15.91
N MET A 91 -24.76 -2.14 15.02
CA MET A 91 -23.58 -1.57 14.35
C MET A 91 -22.68 -2.66 13.75
N ASN A 92 -23.27 -3.53 12.94
CA ASN A 92 -22.57 -4.65 12.30
C ASN A 92 -22.94 -4.73 10.81
N SER A 93 -22.65 -3.68 10.07
CA SER A 93 -22.87 -3.64 8.63
C SER A 93 -21.82 -4.48 7.89
N PHE A 94 -22.26 -5.28 6.93
CA PHE A 94 -21.39 -6.05 6.04
C PHE A 94 -21.06 -5.31 4.73
N ASN A 95 -21.42 -4.04 4.64
CA ASN A 95 -21.08 -3.17 3.52
C ASN A 95 -20.75 -1.77 4.04
N HIS A 96 -19.61 -1.63 4.71
CA HIS A 96 -19.17 -0.42 5.38
C HIS A 96 -17.78 0.00 4.90
N TYR A 97 -17.66 1.23 4.38
CA TYR A 97 -16.46 1.67 3.65
C TYR A 97 -15.20 1.87 4.50
N SER A 98 -15.32 2.13 5.80
CA SER A 98 -14.25 2.79 6.58
C SER A 98 -12.93 2.01 6.64
N PHE A 99 -12.95 0.71 6.88
CA PHE A 99 -11.72 -0.09 6.83
C PHE A 99 -11.15 -0.24 5.41
N GLY A 100 -11.93 0.04 4.36
CA GLY A 100 -11.49 0.11 2.99
C GLY A 100 -10.61 1.32 2.67
N ALA A 101 -10.45 2.26 3.61
CA ALA A 101 -9.52 3.39 3.47
C ALA A 101 -8.06 2.96 3.21
N VAL A 102 -7.67 1.73 3.56
CA VAL A 102 -6.37 1.15 3.21
C VAL A 102 -6.12 1.14 1.69
N GLY A 103 -7.17 1.10 0.88
CA GLY A 103 -7.08 1.17 -0.59
C GLY A 103 -6.34 2.42 -1.09
N GLN A 104 -6.47 3.56 -0.38
CA GLN A 104 -5.70 4.76 -0.71
C GLN A 104 -4.19 4.51 -0.55
N TRP A 105 -3.77 3.86 0.52
CA TRP A 105 -2.36 3.51 0.72
C TRP A 105 -1.87 2.51 -0.33
N MET A 106 -2.67 1.52 -0.67
CA MET A 106 -2.32 0.55 -1.73
C MET A 106 -2.07 1.26 -3.07
N MET A 107 -2.91 2.24 -3.43
CA MET A 107 -2.75 3.02 -4.65
C MET A 107 -1.58 3.99 -4.59
N ALA A 108 -1.46 4.75 -3.49
CA ALA A 108 -0.50 5.85 -3.38
C ALA A 108 0.92 5.41 -3.02
N TYR A 109 1.08 4.30 -2.30
CA TYR A 109 2.38 3.82 -1.83
C TYR A 109 2.77 2.49 -2.48
N SER A 110 1.99 1.42 -2.30
CA SER A 110 2.35 0.14 -2.90
C SER A 110 2.50 0.26 -4.42
N LEU A 111 1.50 0.78 -5.11
CA LEU A 111 1.58 1.07 -6.55
C LEU A 111 2.29 2.39 -6.86
N GLY A 112 2.30 3.34 -5.93
CA GLY A 112 2.97 4.61 -6.07
C GLY A 112 2.29 5.62 -7.00
N ILE A 113 1.00 5.49 -7.28
CA ILE A 113 0.27 6.44 -8.11
C ILE A 113 -0.19 7.61 -7.24
N GLN A 114 0.46 8.77 -7.39
CA GLN A 114 0.17 9.96 -6.59
C GLN A 114 -0.06 11.17 -7.49
N ARG A 115 -0.99 12.03 -7.07
CA ARG A 115 -1.28 13.28 -7.78
C ARG A 115 -0.19 14.32 -7.47
N ASP A 116 0.32 14.98 -8.51
CA ASP A 116 1.16 16.18 -8.41
C ASP A 116 0.33 17.44 -8.75
N GLU A 117 -0.31 17.46 -9.93
CA GLU A 117 -1.24 18.54 -10.32
C GLU A 117 -2.69 18.05 -10.37
N PRO A 118 -3.68 18.95 -10.23
CA PRO A 118 -5.10 18.60 -10.37
C PRO A 118 -5.39 17.82 -11.66
N GLY A 119 -6.27 16.81 -11.55
CA GLY A 119 -6.66 15.98 -12.69
C GLY A 119 -5.61 14.98 -13.14
N PHE A 120 -4.45 14.86 -12.49
CA PHE A 120 -3.32 14.01 -12.90
C PHE A 120 -2.70 14.43 -14.25
N LYS A 121 -2.71 15.72 -14.57
CA LYS A 121 -1.95 16.24 -15.71
C LYS A 121 -0.45 16.04 -15.51
N LYS A 122 0.00 16.29 -14.28
CA LYS A 122 1.29 15.80 -13.77
C LYS A 122 1.03 14.91 -12.56
N PHE A 123 1.78 13.83 -12.46
CA PHE A 123 1.63 12.87 -11.38
C PHE A 123 2.97 12.23 -11.03
N ILE A 124 2.98 11.59 -9.88
CA ILE A 124 4.14 10.87 -9.37
C ILE A 124 3.89 9.38 -9.53
N LEU A 125 4.89 8.67 -9.99
CA LEU A 125 5.01 7.22 -9.92
C LEU A 125 6.14 6.89 -8.96
N GLN A 126 5.79 6.41 -7.77
CA GLN A 126 6.75 6.07 -6.74
C GLN A 126 6.38 4.72 -6.10
N PRO A 127 6.54 3.61 -6.83
CA PRO A 127 6.23 2.30 -6.28
C PRO A 127 7.12 2.01 -5.07
N GLU A 128 6.51 1.44 -4.04
CA GLU A 128 7.18 0.92 -2.86
C GLU A 128 6.93 -0.59 -2.76
N PRO A 129 7.75 -1.43 -3.43
CA PRO A 129 7.67 -2.87 -3.29
C PRO A 129 7.80 -3.29 -1.82
N ASP A 130 7.13 -4.39 -1.46
CA ASP A 130 7.14 -4.89 -0.09
C ASP A 130 8.56 -5.21 0.40
N PRO A 131 9.09 -4.47 1.40
CA PRO A 131 10.43 -4.74 1.92
C PRO A 131 10.52 -6.05 2.71
N THR A 132 9.37 -6.63 3.14
CA THR A 132 9.35 -7.92 3.84
C THR A 132 9.56 -9.09 2.87
N GLY A 133 9.28 -8.88 1.58
CA GLY A 133 9.40 -9.90 0.54
C GLY A 133 8.24 -10.91 0.50
N GLU A 134 7.22 -10.75 1.34
CA GLU A 134 6.05 -11.62 1.35
C GLU A 134 5.14 -11.35 0.14
N MET A 135 4.94 -10.05 -0.18
CA MET A 135 4.28 -9.65 -1.42
C MET A 135 5.33 -9.41 -2.49
N THR A 136 5.37 -10.26 -3.49
CA THR A 136 6.39 -10.20 -4.58
C THR A 136 5.94 -9.41 -5.79
N TRP A 137 4.68 -8.99 -5.85
CA TRP A 137 4.15 -8.18 -6.95
C TRP A 137 2.90 -7.40 -6.53
N ALA A 138 2.67 -6.28 -7.20
CA ALA A 138 1.39 -5.60 -7.21
C ALA A 138 1.09 -5.05 -8.61
N LYS A 139 -0.20 -5.00 -8.94
CA LYS A 139 -0.69 -4.52 -10.23
C LYS A 139 -1.96 -3.71 -10.04
N GLY A 140 -1.99 -2.53 -10.63
CA GLY A 140 -3.17 -1.68 -10.57
C GLY A 140 -3.15 -0.53 -11.56
N TYR A 141 -4.24 0.21 -11.59
CA TYR A 141 -4.39 1.36 -12.46
C TYR A 141 -5.33 2.40 -11.86
N TYR A 142 -5.20 3.61 -12.35
CA TYR A 142 -6.11 4.72 -12.07
C TYR A 142 -6.64 5.31 -13.37
N GLU A 143 -7.96 5.48 -13.48
CA GLU A 143 -8.59 6.15 -14.61
C GLU A 143 -8.59 7.66 -14.38
N SER A 144 -7.65 8.35 -14.99
CA SER A 144 -7.57 9.80 -14.94
C SER A 144 -8.38 10.45 -16.05
N MET A 145 -8.56 11.77 -15.96
CA MET A 145 -9.21 12.56 -17.05
C MET A 145 -8.45 12.48 -18.39
N TYR A 146 -7.17 12.10 -18.38
CA TYR A 146 -6.31 11.98 -19.56
C TYR A 146 -6.19 10.53 -20.05
N GLY A 147 -6.77 9.58 -19.35
CA GLY A 147 -6.69 8.16 -19.65
C GLY A 147 -6.10 7.36 -18.50
N ARG A 148 -5.90 6.08 -18.76
CA ARG A 148 -5.48 5.11 -17.75
C ARG A 148 -3.99 5.25 -17.42
N ILE A 149 -3.70 5.41 -16.13
CA ILE A 149 -2.36 5.31 -15.55
C ILE A 149 -2.22 3.89 -14.99
N ASN A 150 -1.32 3.08 -15.55
CA ASN A 150 -0.98 1.79 -14.96
C ASN A 150 0.30 1.91 -14.12
N SER A 151 0.36 1.13 -13.05
CA SER A 151 1.56 0.94 -12.25
C SER A 151 1.60 -0.51 -11.76
N ASN A 152 2.61 -1.25 -12.20
CA ASN A 152 2.77 -2.64 -11.85
C ASN A 152 4.23 -2.89 -11.49
N TRP A 153 4.46 -3.58 -10.38
CA TRP A 153 5.80 -4.02 -10.01
C TRP A 153 5.83 -5.51 -9.69
N LYS A 154 6.97 -6.10 -9.94
CA LYS A 154 7.30 -7.47 -9.54
C LYS A 154 8.75 -7.52 -9.09
N VAL A 155 9.00 -8.17 -7.97
CA VAL A 155 10.35 -8.51 -7.49
C VAL A 155 10.57 -10.00 -7.69
N ASP A 156 11.63 -10.36 -8.39
CA ASP A 156 12.03 -11.74 -8.63
C ASP A 156 13.55 -11.85 -8.49
N ASN A 157 14.02 -12.71 -7.59
CA ASN A 157 15.45 -12.90 -7.31
C ASN A 157 16.21 -11.57 -7.06
N GLY A 158 15.58 -10.63 -6.34
CA GLY A 158 16.15 -9.31 -6.01
C GLY A 158 16.14 -8.31 -7.19
N ILE A 159 15.54 -8.68 -8.32
CA ILE A 159 15.36 -7.78 -9.48
C ILE A 159 13.94 -7.21 -9.45
N LEU A 160 13.85 -5.88 -9.40
CA LEU A 160 12.61 -5.17 -9.56
C LEU A 160 12.31 -4.95 -11.04
N THR A 161 11.19 -5.49 -11.51
CA THR A 161 10.60 -5.16 -12.80
C THR A 161 9.43 -4.22 -12.57
N TYR A 162 9.44 -3.07 -13.22
CA TYR A 162 8.39 -2.07 -13.12
C TYR A 162 7.80 -1.76 -14.49
N THR A 163 6.48 -1.76 -14.60
CA THR A 163 5.77 -1.44 -15.83
C THR A 163 4.75 -0.35 -15.54
N ALA A 164 4.83 0.75 -16.28
CA ALA A 164 3.92 1.87 -16.14
C ALA A 164 3.35 2.33 -17.48
N THR A 165 2.19 2.97 -17.44
CA THR A 165 1.62 3.69 -18.57
C THR A 165 1.40 5.16 -18.18
N VAL A 166 1.96 6.06 -18.96
CA VAL A 166 1.75 7.51 -18.84
C VAL A 166 0.84 7.93 -20.00
N PRO A 167 -0.40 8.41 -19.72
CA PRO A 167 -1.34 8.82 -20.77
C PRO A 167 -0.80 9.96 -21.62
N ALA A 168 -1.29 10.05 -22.86
CA ALA A 168 -0.96 11.15 -23.76
C ALA A 168 -1.30 12.52 -23.12
N ASN A 169 -0.49 13.54 -23.43
CA ASN A 169 -0.63 14.90 -22.88
C ASN A 169 -0.47 15.01 -21.36
N THR A 170 0.14 14.02 -20.72
CA THR A 170 0.52 14.05 -19.31
C THR A 170 2.01 13.83 -19.15
N SER A 171 2.53 14.09 -17.96
CA SER A 171 3.89 13.72 -17.56
C SER A 171 3.91 13.11 -16.17
N ALA A 172 4.84 12.19 -15.94
CA ALA A 172 5.06 11.59 -14.64
C ALA A 172 6.48 11.82 -14.17
N THR A 173 6.65 12.08 -12.87
CA THR A 173 7.95 11.97 -12.22
C THR A 173 8.05 10.57 -11.60
N LEU A 174 8.99 9.77 -12.09
CA LEU A 174 9.20 8.41 -11.63
C LEU A 174 10.31 8.35 -10.57
N TYR A 175 10.00 7.89 -9.38
CA TYR A 175 10.95 7.56 -8.32
C TYR A 175 11.12 6.04 -8.25
N LEU A 176 12.12 5.51 -8.91
CA LEU A 176 12.32 4.07 -9.02
C LEU A 176 13.37 3.59 -8.00
N PRO A 177 13.05 2.66 -7.08
CA PRO A 177 14.05 2.04 -6.21
C PRO A 177 15.17 1.41 -7.04
N ALA A 178 16.40 1.81 -6.80
CA ALA A 178 17.57 1.34 -7.51
C ALA A 178 18.83 1.49 -6.67
N SER A 179 19.79 0.57 -6.79
CA SER A 179 21.08 0.68 -6.11
C SER A 179 22.00 1.74 -6.72
N SER A 180 21.82 2.03 -8.01
CA SER A 180 22.46 3.13 -8.74
C SER A 180 21.71 3.39 -10.04
N VAL A 181 21.93 4.55 -10.65
CA VAL A 181 21.34 4.91 -11.96
C VAL A 181 21.74 3.89 -13.05
N LYS A 182 22.96 3.39 -13.01
CA LYS A 182 23.49 2.44 -14.01
C LYS A 182 22.80 1.07 -13.98
N THR A 183 22.11 0.73 -12.90
CA THR A 183 21.36 -0.53 -12.80
C THR A 183 19.99 -0.46 -13.44
N VAL A 184 19.52 0.74 -13.76
CA VAL A 184 18.18 0.93 -14.36
C VAL A 184 18.25 0.79 -15.87
N LYS A 185 17.39 -0.05 -16.39
CA LYS A 185 17.25 -0.28 -17.85
C LYS A 185 15.80 -0.15 -18.25
N GLU A 186 15.54 0.43 -19.41
CA GLU A 186 14.24 0.44 -20.05
C GLU A 186 14.31 -0.46 -21.29
N SER A 187 13.48 -1.50 -21.33
CA SER A 187 13.46 -2.49 -22.43
C SER A 187 14.85 -3.03 -22.80
N GLY A 188 15.69 -3.27 -21.77
CA GLY A 188 17.06 -3.77 -21.92
C GLY A 188 18.12 -2.73 -22.30
N LYS A 189 17.74 -1.47 -22.53
CA LYS A 189 18.65 -0.36 -22.87
C LYS A 189 18.91 0.51 -21.63
N GLU A 190 20.06 1.15 -21.59
CA GLU A 190 20.34 2.21 -20.61
C GLU A 190 19.30 3.32 -20.74
N VAL A 191 18.68 3.71 -19.63
CA VAL A 191 17.56 4.68 -19.62
C VAL A 191 17.96 6.02 -20.28
N GLU A 192 19.20 6.47 -20.08
CA GLU A 192 19.72 7.72 -20.67
C GLU A 192 19.69 7.74 -22.19
N LYS A 193 19.58 6.59 -22.84
CA LYS A 193 19.50 6.43 -24.30
C LYS A 193 18.07 6.31 -24.82
N VAL A 194 17.07 6.42 -23.93
CA VAL A 194 15.68 6.23 -24.29
C VAL A 194 14.99 7.58 -24.46
N LYS A 195 14.42 7.79 -25.65
CA LYS A 195 13.70 9.04 -25.96
C LYS A 195 12.41 9.14 -25.09
N GLY A 196 12.21 10.30 -24.48
CA GLY A 196 11.02 10.59 -23.67
C GLY A 196 11.22 10.31 -22.18
N ILE A 197 12.38 9.80 -21.77
CA ILE A 197 12.77 9.66 -20.37
C ILE A 197 13.99 10.56 -20.14
N THR A 198 13.95 11.35 -19.08
CA THR A 198 15.04 12.26 -18.71
C THR A 198 15.44 11.98 -17.29
N PHE A 199 16.71 11.66 -17.07
CA PHE A 199 17.26 11.53 -15.72
C PHE A 199 17.29 12.89 -15.04
N ILE A 200 16.78 12.96 -13.80
CA ILE A 200 16.74 14.18 -12.99
C ILE A 200 17.82 14.13 -11.90
N LYS A 201 17.78 13.08 -11.06
CA LYS A 201 18.71 12.94 -9.94
C LYS A 201 18.68 11.51 -9.37
N TYR A 202 19.62 11.22 -8.49
CA TYR A 202 19.60 10.04 -7.63
C TYR A 202 19.58 10.49 -6.18
N GLU A 203 18.58 10.07 -5.43
CA GLU A 203 18.45 10.44 -4.01
C GLU A 203 17.75 9.33 -3.21
N ASN A 204 18.16 9.17 -1.96
CA ASN A 204 17.51 8.25 -1.00
C ASN A 204 17.28 6.83 -1.56
N GLY A 205 18.24 6.29 -2.32
CA GLY A 205 18.12 4.96 -2.91
C GLY A 205 17.15 4.87 -4.10
N LYS A 206 16.77 6.00 -4.70
CA LYS A 206 15.87 6.07 -5.86
C LYS A 206 16.52 6.83 -7.01
N ALA A 207 16.40 6.28 -8.22
CA ALA A 207 16.67 7.01 -9.45
C ALA A 207 15.41 7.76 -9.86
N VAL A 208 15.54 9.05 -10.14
CA VAL A 208 14.41 9.95 -10.45
C VAL A 208 14.48 10.35 -11.92
N TYR A 209 13.40 10.18 -12.63
CA TYR A 209 13.23 10.46 -14.05
C TYR A 209 12.04 11.38 -14.33
#